data_e8ad9737550a7c04246f5eaf3e64ca17
#
_entry.id   e8ad9737550a7c04246f5eaf3e64ca17
#
_cell.length_a   1.000
_cell.length_b   1.000
_cell.length_c   1.000
_cell.angle_alpha   90.00
_cell.angle_beta   90.00
_cell.angle_gamma   90.00
#
_symmetry.space_group_name_H-M   'P 1'
#
loop_
_entity.id
_entity.type
_entity.pdbx_description
1 polymer ?
#
loop_
_entity_poly.entity_id
_entity_poly.type
_entity_poly.pdbx_seq_one_letter_code
_entity_poly.pdbx_strand_id
1 'polypeptide(L)'
;MLRMEKLASELGVSTKTLYTHYRSKDNVLDAAMAAHHEHYRAAFRAVLDSPDLDFLSRLRQTMHLGWEANSKMTSEAAQDFRRHVPALWHQYEQRKHESIQEHFGRLLAEGQQQGFLRDDLRLDIVMDILMDVMTYQLSPNALYQKNYSVQQAQETFYRLMFEGVLNERARRQYERLA
;
A
#
# COMPACT_ATOMS: atom_id res chain seq x y z
N MET A 1 0.03 21.51 8.79
CA MET A 1 -0.27 22.01 7.40
C MET A 1 1.02 22.39 6.70
N LEU A 2 1.24 21.96 5.46
CA LEU A 2 2.43 22.28 4.65
C LEU A 2 2.49 23.78 4.35
N ARG A 3 3.67 24.40 4.55
CA ARG A 3 3.98 25.79 4.17
C ARG A 3 5.11 25.77 3.14
N MET A 4 4.96 26.54 2.06
CA MET A 4 5.93 26.60 0.97
C MET A 4 7.31 27.11 1.44
N GLU A 5 7.31 28.07 2.36
CA GLU A 5 8.54 28.60 2.95
C GLU A 5 9.32 27.52 3.73
N LYS A 6 8.59 26.73 4.55
CA LYS A 6 9.19 25.64 5.31
C LYS A 6 9.73 24.54 4.38
N LEU A 7 8.96 24.18 3.37
CA LEU A 7 9.38 23.20 2.36
C LEU A 7 10.63 23.65 1.61
N ALA A 8 10.67 24.93 1.18
CA ALA A 8 11.83 25.50 0.52
C ALA A 8 13.09 25.46 1.39
N SER A 9 12.94 25.80 2.68
CA SER A 9 14.03 25.72 3.66
C SER A 9 14.54 24.29 3.85
N GLU A 10 13.65 23.31 3.98
CA GLU A 10 14.03 21.90 4.15
C GLU A 10 14.73 21.32 2.90
N LEU A 11 14.34 21.78 1.72
CA LEU A 11 14.93 21.38 0.43
C LEU A 11 16.19 22.19 0.08
N GLY A 12 16.57 23.20 0.86
CA GLY A 12 17.73 24.06 0.57
C GLY A 12 17.57 24.93 -0.68
N VAL A 13 16.31 25.26 -1.07
CA VAL A 13 16.01 26.09 -2.23
C VAL A 13 15.22 27.35 -1.84
N SER A 14 15.16 28.35 -2.74
CA SER A 14 14.31 29.52 -2.49
C SER A 14 12.82 29.18 -2.72
N THR A 15 11.94 29.89 -2.00
CA THR A 15 10.48 29.83 -2.24
C THR A 15 10.15 30.18 -3.68
N LYS A 16 10.88 31.14 -4.28
CA LYS A 16 10.74 31.51 -5.70
C LYS A 16 11.06 30.31 -6.61
N THR A 17 12.10 29.55 -6.31
CA THR A 17 12.45 28.34 -7.06
C THR A 17 11.32 27.30 -7.00
N LEU A 18 10.70 27.09 -5.84
CA LEU A 18 9.55 26.19 -5.74
C LEU A 18 8.37 26.67 -6.60
N TYR A 19 8.06 27.96 -6.59
CA TYR A 19 6.98 28.50 -7.42
C TYR A 19 7.30 28.52 -8.91
N THR A 20 8.55 28.37 -9.31
CA THR A 20 8.91 28.15 -10.72
C THR A 20 8.45 26.77 -11.23
N HIS A 21 8.49 25.77 -10.36
CA HIS A 21 8.09 24.40 -10.68
C HIS A 21 6.63 24.08 -10.35
N TYR A 22 6.10 24.67 -9.29
CA TYR A 22 4.74 24.38 -8.77
C TYR A 22 3.96 25.66 -8.56
N ARG A 23 2.84 25.81 -9.27
CA ARG A 23 2.00 27.01 -9.22
C ARG A 23 1.32 27.22 -7.85
N SER A 24 1.15 26.17 -7.07
CA SER A 24 0.50 26.21 -5.76
C SER A 24 1.02 25.09 -4.84
N LYS A 25 0.70 25.20 -3.57
CA LYS A 25 0.91 24.14 -2.58
C LYS A 25 0.22 22.84 -2.99
N ASP A 26 -0.98 22.92 -3.53
CA ASP A 26 -1.75 21.74 -3.94
C ASP A 26 -1.08 21.02 -5.11
N ASN A 27 -0.44 21.76 -6.04
CA ASN A 27 0.35 21.14 -7.10
C ASN A 27 1.59 20.41 -6.57
N VAL A 28 2.24 20.91 -5.50
CA VAL A 28 3.33 20.18 -4.83
C VAL A 28 2.82 18.88 -4.23
N LEU A 29 1.70 18.95 -3.50
CA LEU A 29 1.09 17.80 -2.86
C LEU A 29 0.66 16.75 -3.89
N ASP A 30 0.01 17.15 -4.97
CA ASP A 30 -0.40 16.27 -6.07
C ASP A 30 0.82 15.58 -6.72
N ALA A 31 1.85 16.36 -7.05
CA ALA A 31 3.08 15.81 -7.61
C ALA A 31 3.78 14.82 -6.67
N ALA A 32 3.84 15.13 -5.37
CA ALA A 32 4.43 14.24 -4.37
C ALA A 32 3.64 12.94 -4.24
N MET A 33 2.30 13.02 -4.21
CA MET A 33 1.43 11.84 -4.13
C MET A 33 1.51 10.99 -5.41
N ALA A 34 1.58 11.63 -6.58
CA ALA A 34 1.75 10.94 -7.86
C ALA A 34 3.11 10.22 -7.93
N ALA A 35 4.19 10.89 -7.52
CA ALA A 35 5.52 10.29 -7.48
C ALA A 35 5.60 9.11 -6.50
N HIS A 36 4.98 9.24 -5.31
CA HIS A 36 4.87 8.15 -4.35
C HIS A 36 4.12 6.94 -4.94
N HIS A 37 2.97 7.18 -5.54
CA HIS A 37 2.18 6.13 -6.18
C HIS A 37 2.96 5.43 -7.30
N GLU A 38 3.60 6.18 -8.20
CA GLU A 38 4.36 5.61 -9.31
C GLU A 38 5.59 4.80 -8.83
N HIS A 39 6.27 5.29 -7.78
CA HIS A 39 7.39 4.57 -7.16
C HIS A 39 6.96 3.17 -6.71
N TYR A 40 5.88 3.06 -5.93
CA TYR A 40 5.41 1.76 -5.45
C TYR A 40 4.79 0.90 -6.55
N ARG A 41 4.09 1.50 -7.51
CA ARG A 41 3.57 0.80 -8.68
C ARG A 41 4.69 0.13 -9.48
N ALA A 42 5.78 0.84 -9.72
CA ALA A 42 6.97 0.28 -10.37
C ALA A 42 7.61 -0.84 -9.55
N ALA A 43 7.73 -0.67 -8.23
CA ALA A 43 8.28 -1.69 -7.33
C ALA A 43 7.41 -2.96 -7.30
N PHE A 44 6.08 -2.84 -7.22
CA PHE A 44 5.16 -3.97 -7.30
C PHE A 44 5.30 -4.73 -8.62
N ARG A 45 5.34 -4.01 -9.75
CA ARG A 45 5.55 -4.65 -11.06
C ARG A 45 6.88 -5.38 -11.13
N ALA A 46 7.96 -4.79 -10.65
CA ALA A 46 9.27 -5.43 -10.62
C ALA A 46 9.26 -6.76 -9.85
N VAL A 47 8.54 -6.82 -8.72
CA VAL A 47 8.38 -8.06 -7.95
C VAL A 47 7.51 -9.07 -8.69
N LEU A 48 6.35 -8.64 -9.20
CA LEU A 48 5.38 -9.54 -9.84
C LEU A 48 5.89 -10.12 -11.17
N ASP A 49 6.69 -9.35 -11.91
CA ASP A 49 7.25 -9.74 -13.20
C ASP A 49 8.62 -10.42 -13.10
N SER A 50 9.18 -10.54 -11.88
CA SER A 50 10.49 -11.15 -11.68
C SER A 50 10.48 -12.65 -12.04
N PRO A 51 11.32 -13.09 -13.00
CA PRO A 51 11.45 -14.51 -13.33
C PRO A 51 12.22 -15.31 -12.27
N ASP A 52 12.98 -14.63 -11.41
CA ASP A 52 13.85 -15.25 -10.41
C ASP A 52 13.11 -15.55 -9.09
N LEU A 53 11.90 -15.03 -8.92
CA LEU A 53 11.10 -15.22 -7.71
C LEU A 53 10.02 -16.29 -7.94
N ASP A 54 9.95 -17.25 -7.03
CA ASP A 54 8.80 -18.15 -6.94
C ASP A 54 7.56 -17.42 -6.43
N PHE A 55 6.40 -18.06 -6.54
CA PHE A 55 5.12 -17.48 -6.12
C PHE A 55 5.12 -17.00 -4.65
N LEU A 56 5.64 -17.81 -3.74
CA LEU A 56 5.63 -17.48 -2.30
C LEU A 56 6.57 -16.32 -1.97
N SER A 57 7.70 -16.23 -2.66
CA SER A 57 8.63 -15.10 -2.55
C SER A 57 8.03 -13.80 -3.10
N ARG A 58 7.33 -13.86 -4.25
CA ARG A 58 6.58 -12.72 -4.79
C ARG A 58 5.47 -12.27 -3.84
N LEU A 59 4.72 -13.21 -3.31
CA LEU A 59 3.67 -12.94 -2.33
C LEU A 59 4.24 -12.19 -1.12
N ARG A 60 5.31 -12.68 -0.52
CA ARG A 60 5.97 -12.06 0.64
C ARG A 60 6.49 -10.65 0.31
N GLN A 61 7.17 -10.47 -0.82
CA GLN A 61 7.72 -9.18 -1.21
C GLN A 61 6.62 -8.16 -1.53
N THR A 62 5.53 -8.59 -2.18
CA THR A 62 4.37 -7.73 -2.44
C THR A 62 3.75 -7.22 -1.14
N MET A 63 3.66 -8.08 -0.12
CA MET A 63 3.18 -7.68 1.21
C MET A 63 4.10 -6.67 1.88
N HIS A 64 5.41 -6.92 1.82
CA HIS A 64 6.41 -6.00 2.38
C HIS A 64 6.32 -4.62 1.73
N LEU A 65 6.22 -4.56 0.40
CA LEU A 65 6.02 -3.31 -0.34
C LEU A 65 4.72 -2.60 0.04
N GLY A 66 3.63 -3.34 0.21
CA GLY A 66 2.35 -2.79 0.66
C GLY A 66 2.44 -2.17 2.06
N TRP A 67 3.18 -2.82 2.97
CA TRP A 67 3.47 -2.30 4.28
C TRP A 67 4.32 -1.02 4.19
N GLU A 68 5.41 -1.05 3.44
CA GLU A 68 6.31 0.10 3.29
C GLU A 68 5.57 1.32 2.72
N ALA A 69 4.77 1.12 1.68
CA ALA A 69 3.96 2.17 1.07
C ALA A 69 3.01 2.83 2.09
N ASN A 70 2.34 2.03 2.93
CA ASN A 70 1.41 2.55 3.93
C ASN A 70 2.13 3.20 5.12
N SER A 71 3.31 2.74 5.51
CA SER A 71 4.05 3.27 6.67
C SER A 71 4.53 4.70 6.48
N LYS A 72 4.67 5.17 5.24
CA LYS A 72 5.07 6.55 4.91
C LYS A 72 3.97 7.58 5.20
N MET A 73 2.70 7.15 5.27
CA MET A 73 1.56 8.03 5.56
C MET A 73 1.23 7.98 7.05
N THR A 74 1.59 9.02 7.80
CA THR A 74 1.20 9.11 9.22
C THR A 74 -0.28 9.44 9.37
N SER A 75 -0.86 9.11 10.54
CA SER A 75 -2.25 9.45 10.85
C SER A 75 -2.53 10.95 10.81
N GLU A 76 -1.58 11.75 11.28
CA GLU A 76 -1.67 13.23 11.25
C GLU A 76 -1.65 13.76 9.82
N ALA A 77 -0.74 13.24 8.99
CA ALA A 77 -0.69 13.62 7.58
C ALA A 77 -2.00 13.26 6.86
N ALA A 78 -2.52 12.06 7.06
CA ALA A 78 -3.79 11.62 6.47
C ALA A 78 -4.98 12.50 6.92
N GLN A 79 -5.03 12.92 8.20
CA GLN A 79 -6.04 13.84 8.70
C GLN A 79 -5.90 15.24 8.08
N ASP A 80 -4.67 15.74 7.99
CA ASP A 80 -4.39 17.03 7.36
C ASP A 80 -4.78 17.05 5.88
N PHE A 81 -4.47 15.98 5.13
CA PHE A 81 -4.88 15.84 3.73
C PHE A 81 -6.39 15.85 3.58
N ARG A 82 -7.11 15.04 4.35
CA ARG A 82 -8.60 15.00 4.30
C ARG A 82 -9.24 16.33 4.62
N ARG A 83 -8.69 17.05 5.59
CA ARG A 83 -9.25 18.32 6.05
C ARG A 83 -8.98 19.46 5.08
N HIS A 84 -7.80 19.50 4.48
CA HIS A 84 -7.34 20.69 3.74
C HIS A 84 -7.31 20.50 2.22
N VAL A 85 -7.24 19.28 1.72
CA VAL A 85 -7.18 18.95 0.29
C VAL A 85 -8.00 17.67 -0.02
N PRO A 86 -9.31 17.67 0.31
CA PRO A 86 -10.13 16.46 0.24
C PRO A 86 -10.21 15.84 -1.16
N ALA A 87 -10.14 16.66 -2.23
CA ALA A 87 -10.14 16.16 -3.60
C ALA A 87 -8.87 15.34 -3.91
N LEU A 88 -7.69 15.83 -3.49
CA LEU A 88 -6.43 15.08 -3.65
C LEU A 88 -6.41 13.82 -2.79
N TRP A 89 -6.97 13.89 -1.57
CA TRP A 89 -7.11 12.72 -0.72
C TRP A 89 -7.97 11.64 -1.38
N HIS A 90 -9.11 12.01 -1.94
CA HIS A 90 -9.98 11.07 -2.65
C HIS A 90 -9.28 10.40 -3.84
N GLN A 91 -8.54 11.17 -4.65
CA GLN A 91 -7.76 10.62 -5.75
C GLN A 91 -6.67 9.65 -5.27
N TYR A 92 -6.00 9.96 -4.15
CA TYR A 92 -5.01 9.08 -3.54
C TYR A 92 -5.63 7.74 -3.10
N GLU A 93 -6.75 7.79 -2.38
CA GLU A 93 -7.46 6.59 -1.93
C GLU A 93 -7.94 5.74 -3.12
N GLN A 94 -8.44 6.38 -4.18
CA GLN A 94 -8.85 5.68 -5.40
C GLN A 94 -7.66 4.98 -6.08
N ARG A 95 -6.55 5.68 -6.30
CA ARG A 95 -5.33 5.08 -6.89
C ARG A 95 -4.77 3.94 -6.03
N LYS A 96 -4.81 4.08 -4.72
CA LYS A 96 -4.42 3.04 -3.77
C LYS A 96 -5.32 1.81 -3.93
N HIS A 97 -6.63 2.00 -4.00
CA HIS A 97 -7.61 0.94 -4.20
C HIS A 97 -7.35 0.17 -5.51
N GLU A 98 -7.21 0.89 -6.63
CA GLU A 98 -6.89 0.33 -7.94
C GLU A 98 -5.57 -0.48 -7.91
N SER A 99 -4.54 0.05 -7.25
CA SER A 99 -3.25 -0.61 -7.12
C SER A 99 -3.32 -1.91 -6.32
N ILE A 100 -4.04 -1.91 -5.19
CA ILE A 100 -4.24 -3.13 -4.39
C ILE A 100 -4.99 -4.18 -5.23
N GLN A 101 -6.06 -3.79 -5.90
CA GLN A 101 -6.86 -4.68 -6.72
C GLN A 101 -6.03 -5.27 -7.89
N GLU A 102 -5.22 -4.47 -8.58
CA GLU A 102 -4.34 -4.93 -9.65
C GLU A 102 -3.33 -5.97 -9.14
N HIS A 103 -2.58 -5.62 -8.09
CA HIS A 103 -1.44 -6.42 -7.66
C HIS A 103 -1.84 -7.68 -6.90
N PHE A 104 -2.75 -7.58 -5.93
CA PHE A 104 -3.23 -8.74 -5.18
C PHE A 104 -4.18 -9.61 -6.01
N GLY A 105 -5.01 -9.01 -6.88
CA GLY A 105 -5.85 -9.78 -7.81
C GLY A 105 -5.01 -10.66 -8.72
N ARG A 106 -3.90 -10.14 -9.25
CA ARG A 106 -2.95 -10.92 -10.06
C ARG A 106 -2.31 -12.05 -9.25
N LEU A 107 -1.85 -11.78 -8.03
CA LEU A 107 -1.25 -12.81 -7.15
C LEU A 107 -2.25 -13.92 -6.79
N LEU A 108 -3.48 -13.56 -6.43
CA LEU A 108 -4.50 -14.55 -6.11
C LEU A 108 -4.82 -15.43 -7.33
N ALA A 109 -4.99 -14.84 -8.51
CA ALA A 109 -5.23 -15.59 -9.75
C ALA A 109 -4.08 -16.54 -10.07
N GLU A 110 -2.84 -16.07 -9.98
CA GLU A 110 -1.65 -16.88 -10.19
C GLU A 110 -1.54 -18.03 -9.16
N GLY A 111 -1.73 -17.70 -7.88
CA GLY A 111 -1.67 -18.70 -6.80
C GLY A 111 -2.72 -19.80 -6.95
N GLN A 112 -3.91 -19.47 -7.46
CA GLN A 112 -4.94 -20.46 -7.77
C GLN A 112 -4.54 -21.35 -8.96
N GLN A 113 -4.05 -20.74 -10.05
CA GLN A 113 -3.60 -21.49 -11.23
C GLN A 113 -2.45 -22.44 -10.93
N GLN A 114 -1.54 -22.04 -10.05
CA GLN A 114 -0.38 -22.87 -9.66
C GLN A 114 -0.69 -23.84 -8.50
N GLY A 115 -1.91 -23.84 -7.97
CA GLY A 115 -2.34 -24.74 -6.89
C GLY A 115 -1.67 -24.44 -5.55
N PHE A 116 -1.35 -23.17 -5.27
CA PHE A 116 -0.88 -22.71 -3.96
C PHE A 116 -2.02 -22.32 -3.03
N LEU A 117 -3.14 -21.88 -3.60
CA LEU A 117 -4.31 -21.48 -2.83
C LEU A 117 -5.25 -22.68 -2.61
N ARG A 118 -6.07 -22.54 -1.59
CA ARG A 118 -7.18 -23.46 -1.34
C ARG A 118 -8.21 -23.33 -2.45
N ASP A 119 -8.74 -24.44 -2.91
CA ASP A 119 -9.74 -24.55 -4.00
C ASP A 119 -11.19 -24.38 -3.52
N ASP A 120 -11.42 -24.47 -2.19
CA ASP A 120 -12.72 -24.25 -1.56
C ASP A 120 -13.04 -22.74 -1.33
N LEU A 121 -12.13 -21.82 -1.66
CA LEU A 121 -12.30 -20.38 -1.45
C LEU A 121 -12.75 -19.67 -2.74
N ARG A 122 -13.72 -18.78 -2.59
CA ARG A 122 -14.08 -17.83 -3.63
C ARG A 122 -13.13 -16.63 -3.58
N LEU A 123 -12.28 -16.47 -4.59
CA LEU A 123 -11.25 -15.43 -4.62
C LEU A 123 -11.83 -14.01 -4.74
N ASP A 124 -13.01 -13.84 -5.32
CA ASP A 124 -13.72 -12.58 -5.34
C ASP A 124 -14.05 -12.11 -3.89
N ILE A 125 -14.59 -13.01 -3.06
CA ILE A 125 -14.87 -12.72 -1.65
C ILE A 125 -13.56 -12.45 -0.87
N VAL A 126 -12.51 -13.24 -1.11
CA VAL A 126 -11.19 -13.02 -0.48
C VAL A 126 -10.66 -11.63 -0.84
N MET A 127 -10.81 -11.21 -2.10
CA MET A 127 -10.38 -9.90 -2.56
C MET A 127 -11.19 -8.77 -1.91
N ASP A 128 -12.52 -8.91 -1.83
CA ASP A 128 -13.38 -7.92 -1.17
C ASP A 128 -13.01 -7.74 0.32
N ILE A 129 -12.78 -8.84 1.04
CA ILE A 129 -12.34 -8.80 2.45
C ILE A 129 -10.95 -8.11 2.56
N LEU A 130 -10.01 -8.46 1.69
CA LEU A 130 -8.69 -7.84 1.66
C LEU A 130 -8.81 -6.33 1.44
N MET A 131 -9.61 -5.92 0.47
CA MET A 131 -9.84 -4.51 0.15
C MET A 131 -10.45 -3.75 1.31
N ASP A 132 -11.47 -4.29 1.95
CA ASP A 132 -12.14 -3.66 3.08
C ASP A 132 -11.18 -3.48 4.27
N VAL A 133 -10.41 -4.51 4.60
CA VAL A 133 -9.45 -4.42 5.69
C VAL A 133 -8.34 -3.43 5.37
N MET A 134 -7.75 -3.47 4.18
CA MET A 134 -6.68 -2.56 3.76
C MET A 134 -7.14 -1.10 3.70
N THR A 135 -8.37 -0.85 3.26
CA THR A 135 -8.91 0.50 3.08
C THR A 135 -9.41 1.10 4.39
N TYR A 136 -10.14 0.33 5.18
CA TYR A 136 -10.84 0.84 6.36
C TYR A 136 -10.12 0.49 7.66
N GLN A 137 -9.82 -0.77 7.92
CA GLN A 137 -9.32 -1.24 9.21
C GLN A 137 -7.83 -0.93 9.42
N LEU A 138 -7.03 -1.01 8.38
CA LEU A 138 -5.59 -0.70 8.41
C LEU A 138 -5.29 0.75 7.99
N SER A 139 -6.31 1.59 7.88
CA SER A 139 -6.10 3.02 7.60
C SER A 139 -5.44 3.71 8.81
N PRO A 140 -4.59 4.72 8.57
CA PRO A 140 -3.97 5.47 9.66
C PRO A 140 -4.97 6.03 10.66
N ASN A 141 -6.16 6.40 10.20
CA ASN A 141 -7.22 6.95 11.05
C ASN A 141 -7.87 5.89 11.95
N ALA A 142 -8.11 4.69 11.43
CA ALA A 142 -8.70 3.60 12.22
C ALA A 142 -7.75 3.14 13.33
N LEU A 143 -6.45 3.26 13.09
CA LEU A 143 -5.40 2.80 14.00
C LEU A 143 -4.97 3.87 15.03
N TYR A 144 -5.36 5.13 14.83
CA TYR A 144 -4.92 6.26 15.67
C TYR A 144 -5.24 6.09 17.17
N GLN A 145 -6.35 5.41 17.51
CA GLN A 145 -6.78 5.21 18.91
C GLN A 145 -6.51 3.78 19.41
N LYS A 146 -5.73 3.00 18.69
CA LYS A 146 -5.45 1.61 19.07
C LYS A 146 -4.16 1.49 19.86
N ASN A 147 -4.07 0.46 20.70
CA ASN A 147 -2.88 0.17 21.52
C ASN A 147 -1.80 -0.64 20.77
N TYR A 148 -1.86 -0.69 19.44
CA TYR A 148 -0.90 -1.38 18.60
C TYR A 148 -0.52 -0.52 17.39
N SER A 149 0.68 -0.74 16.86
CA SER A 149 1.17 0.00 15.71
C SER A 149 0.50 -0.45 14.40
N VAL A 150 0.58 0.40 13.37
CA VAL A 150 0.16 0.05 11.99
C VAL A 150 0.87 -1.23 11.55
N GLN A 151 2.17 -1.35 11.85
CA GLN A 151 2.97 -2.52 11.52
C GLN A 151 2.41 -3.80 12.16
N GLN A 152 2.15 -3.78 13.47
CA GLN A 152 1.58 -4.94 14.18
C GLN A 152 0.22 -5.36 13.61
N ALA A 153 -0.62 -4.38 13.26
CA ALA A 153 -1.93 -4.65 12.66
C ALA A 153 -1.80 -5.30 11.28
N GLN A 154 -0.90 -4.79 10.45
CA GLN A 154 -0.66 -5.32 9.10
C GLN A 154 -0.01 -6.70 9.13
N GLU A 155 1.02 -6.91 9.94
CA GLU A 155 1.65 -8.23 10.11
C GLU A 155 0.64 -9.28 10.58
N THR A 156 -0.20 -8.93 11.57
CA THR A 156 -1.25 -9.82 12.06
C THR A 156 -2.28 -10.14 10.98
N PHE A 157 -2.74 -9.11 10.25
CA PHE A 157 -3.70 -9.31 9.17
C PHE A 157 -3.13 -10.18 8.05
N TYR A 158 -1.90 -9.92 7.63
CA TYR A 158 -1.28 -10.70 6.59
C TYR A 158 -1.09 -12.17 6.99
N ARG A 159 -0.66 -12.43 8.22
CA ARG A 159 -0.58 -13.80 8.73
C ARG A 159 -1.94 -14.50 8.68
N LEU A 160 -3.00 -13.87 9.20
CA LEU A 160 -4.35 -14.41 9.16
C LEU A 160 -4.83 -14.71 7.73
N MET A 161 -4.63 -13.76 6.81
CA MET A 161 -5.03 -13.91 5.42
C MET A 161 -4.30 -15.07 4.75
N PHE A 162 -2.97 -15.12 4.83
CA PHE A 162 -2.22 -16.11 4.07
C PHE A 162 -2.22 -17.49 4.73
N GLU A 163 -2.25 -17.59 6.05
CA GLU A 163 -2.51 -18.86 6.73
C GLU A 163 -3.89 -19.42 6.37
N GLY A 164 -4.88 -18.53 6.12
CA GLY A 164 -6.23 -18.93 5.72
C GLY A 164 -6.39 -19.25 4.23
N VAL A 165 -5.67 -18.55 3.36
CA VAL A 165 -5.84 -18.63 1.89
C VAL A 165 -4.90 -19.64 1.25
N LEU A 166 -3.69 -19.82 1.77
CA LEU A 166 -2.74 -20.83 1.30
C LEU A 166 -3.22 -22.23 1.67
N ASN A 167 -3.05 -23.19 0.76
CA ASN A 167 -3.23 -24.58 1.11
C ASN A 167 -2.13 -25.06 2.07
N GLU A 168 -2.31 -26.25 2.65
CA GLU A 168 -1.41 -26.74 3.70
C GLU A 168 0.05 -26.87 3.24
N ARG A 169 0.29 -27.30 2.01
CA ARG A 169 1.62 -27.42 1.41
C ARG A 169 2.29 -26.05 1.25
N ALA A 170 1.58 -25.09 0.69
CA ALA A 170 2.07 -23.74 0.45
C ALA A 170 2.36 -23.02 1.77
N ARG A 171 1.50 -23.18 2.78
CA ARG A 171 1.67 -22.60 4.11
C ARG A 171 2.97 -23.08 4.77
N ARG A 172 3.24 -24.37 4.77
CA ARG A 172 4.48 -24.93 5.31
C ARG A 172 5.74 -24.42 4.58
N GLN A 173 5.63 -24.14 3.28
CA GLN A 173 6.74 -23.54 2.53
C GLN A 173 6.89 -22.06 2.88
N TYR A 174 5.80 -21.33 2.99
CA TYR A 174 5.79 -19.90 3.34
C TYR A 174 6.40 -19.63 4.73
N GLU A 175 6.08 -20.47 5.73
CA GLU A 175 6.63 -20.38 7.09
C GLU A 175 8.17 -20.55 7.14
N ARG A 176 8.75 -21.28 6.19
CA ARG A 176 10.22 -21.46 6.09
C ARG A 176 10.93 -20.25 5.47
N LEU A 177 10.19 -19.35 4.81
CA LEU A 177 10.72 -18.13 4.24
C LEU A 177 10.71 -16.95 5.25
N ALA A 178 9.95 -17.07 6.34
CA ALA A 178 9.88 -16.07 7.40
C ALA A 178 11.10 -16.15 8.30
#